data_a5399a627af85b1549ca92edf54296d5
#
_entry.id   a5399a627af85b1549ca92edf54296d5
#
_cell.length_a   1.000
_cell.length_b   1.000
_cell.length_c   1.000
_cell.angle_alpha   90.00
_cell.angle_beta   90.00
_cell.angle_gamma   90.00
#
_symmetry.space_group_name_H-M   'P 1'
#
loop_
_entity.id
_entity.type
_entity.pdbx_description
1 polymer ?
#
loop_
_entity_poly.entity_id
_entity_poly.type
_entity_poly.pdbx_seq_one_letter_code
_entity_poly.pdbx_strand_id
1 'polypeptide(L)'
;MTAESEEYWEALGQAARAESVVSFRRAIHAILNAIEFDALYFLAPVVADRRVGRIVWNIGFPRHLETAYKQSGWKIDPLPNIALNRTNAFRFSEAPRLIQLTRPQRMFLSQLGEGVAVPCTGPYARSGFVGVSKPKKPRELDDASVQKVQVAAQLCFQRYCELVNSISEAMPELSQRELDVIRWIGEGKSNAVIAEILGITKNSVDSYVKRIFAKLGVSDRTAAAVRAVALGLIAAGKHSKEAAHRPRWKM
;
A
#
# COMPACT_ATOMS: atom_id res chain seq x y z
N MET A 1 5.27 27.45 16.86
CA MET A 1 4.53 26.17 16.73
C MET A 1 3.60 26.09 17.93
N THR A 2 2.36 25.65 17.77
CA THR A 2 1.45 25.41 18.91
C THR A 2 1.81 24.09 19.58
N ALA A 3 1.50 23.92 20.88
CA ALA A 3 1.74 22.67 21.61
C ALA A 3 1.09 21.44 20.90
N GLU A 4 -0.10 21.61 20.33
CA GLU A 4 -0.77 20.57 19.51
C GLU A 4 0.03 20.19 18.26
N SER A 5 0.75 21.14 17.66
CA SER A 5 1.61 20.85 16.51
C SER A 5 2.84 20.04 16.91
N GLU A 6 3.41 20.32 18.08
CA GLU A 6 4.59 19.59 18.60
C GLU A 6 4.21 18.15 18.95
N GLU A 7 3.09 17.92 19.63
CA GLU A 7 2.59 16.59 19.96
C GLU A 7 2.36 15.72 18.72
N TYR A 8 1.77 16.31 17.67
CA TYR A 8 1.56 15.62 16.40
C TYR A 8 2.86 15.17 15.74
N TRP A 9 3.86 16.05 15.64
CA TRP A 9 5.15 15.71 15.03
C TRP A 9 5.96 14.73 15.85
N GLU A 10 5.88 14.80 17.18
CA GLU A 10 6.51 13.84 18.06
C GLU A 10 5.90 12.43 17.87
N ALA A 11 4.58 12.33 17.85
CA ALA A 11 3.87 11.06 17.64
C ALA A 11 4.21 10.44 16.26
N LEU A 12 4.29 11.25 15.20
CA LEU A 12 4.75 10.82 13.89
C LEU A 12 6.19 10.29 13.94
N GLY A 13 7.08 10.99 14.62
CA GLY A 13 8.46 10.57 14.81
C GLY A 13 8.57 9.24 15.56
N GLN A 14 7.75 9.01 16.57
CA GLN A 14 7.67 7.72 17.27
C GLN A 14 7.19 6.59 16.34
N ALA A 15 6.19 6.84 15.51
CA ALA A 15 5.71 5.87 14.53
C ALA A 15 6.79 5.51 13.50
N ALA A 16 7.49 6.52 12.95
CA ALA A 16 8.55 6.32 11.97
C ALA A 16 9.73 5.48 12.50
N ARG A 17 10.04 5.62 13.80
CA ARG A 17 11.15 4.90 14.45
C ARG A 17 10.73 3.62 15.17
N ALA A 18 9.45 3.23 15.09
CA ALA A 18 8.97 2.03 15.77
C ALA A 18 9.65 0.76 15.23
N GLU A 19 10.31 -0.01 16.09
CA GLU A 19 11.05 -1.22 15.71
C GLU A 19 10.22 -2.51 15.81
N SER A 20 9.02 -2.41 16.34
CA SER A 20 8.11 -3.54 16.51
C SER A 20 6.66 -3.16 16.27
N VAL A 21 5.81 -4.14 15.97
CA VAL A 21 4.37 -3.95 15.83
C VAL A 21 3.75 -3.39 17.12
N VAL A 22 4.31 -3.74 18.29
CA VAL A 22 3.80 -3.25 19.59
C VAL A 22 4.12 -1.77 19.78
N SER A 23 5.38 -1.34 19.57
CA SER A 23 5.76 0.07 19.65
C SER A 23 5.04 0.91 18.59
N PHE A 24 4.90 0.38 17.38
CA PHE A 24 4.15 1.02 16.30
C PHE A 24 2.67 1.24 16.65
N ARG A 25 2.00 0.23 17.21
CA ARG A 25 0.60 0.36 17.66
C ARG A 25 0.43 1.45 18.72
N ARG A 26 1.37 1.54 19.66
CA ARG A 26 1.38 2.60 20.67
C ARG A 26 1.50 4.00 20.04
N ALA A 27 2.39 4.14 19.07
CA ALA A 27 2.56 5.39 18.34
C ALA A 27 1.30 5.78 17.54
N ILE A 28 0.59 4.81 16.93
CA ILE A 28 -0.69 5.09 16.27
C ILE A 28 -1.74 5.64 17.25
N HIS A 29 -1.81 5.14 18.49
CA HIS A 29 -2.70 5.71 19.48
C HIS A 29 -2.33 7.16 19.83
N ALA A 30 -1.04 7.48 19.94
CA ALA A 30 -0.59 8.85 20.16
C ALA A 30 -0.97 9.77 18.97
N ILE A 31 -0.79 9.29 17.73
CA ILE A 31 -1.20 10.02 16.53
C ILE A 31 -2.71 10.27 16.54
N LEU A 32 -3.55 9.25 16.81
CA LEU A 32 -5.01 9.42 16.86
C LEU A 32 -5.41 10.48 17.88
N ASN A 33 -4.75 10.51 19.04
CA ASN A 33 -4.98 11.55 20.04
C ASN A 33 -4.62 12.94 19.53
N ALA A 34 -3.45 13.08 18.90
CA ALA A 34 -2.94 14.35 18.39
C ALA A 34 -3.75 14.91 17.21
N ILE A 35 -4.39 14.04 16.40
CA ILE A 35 -5.32 14.47 15.34
C ILE A 35 -6.77 14.53 15.79
N GLU A 36 -7.04 14.27 17.08
CA GLU A 36 -8.37 14.31 17.69
C GLU A 36 -9.41 13.36 17.10
N PHE A 37 -9.02 12.10 16.84
CA PHE A 37 -9.91 11.04 16.40
C PHE A 37 -9.88 9.85 17.37
N ASP A 38 -11.01 9.12 17.46
CA ASP A 38 -11.16 7.98 18.39
C ASP A 38 -11.11 6.62 17.69
N ALA A 39 -11.27 6.58 16.36
CA ALA A 39 -11.35 5.33 15.65
C ALA A 39 -10.51 5.32 14.37
N LEU A 40 -9.88 4.17 14.10
CA LEU A 40 -9.12 3.90 12.90
C LEU A 40 -9.38 2.47 12.45
N TYR A 41 -9.56 2.26 11.16
CA TYR A 41 -9.40 0.96 10.55
C TYR A 41 -8.41 1.02 9.39
N PHE A 42 -7.61 -0.02 9.32
CA PHE A 42 -6.47 -0.09 8.43
C PHE A 42 -6.52 -1.37 7.63
N LEU A 43 -6.50 -1.25 6.32
CA LEU A 43 -6.48 -2.35 5.37
C LEU A 43 -5.16 -2.36 4.62
N ALA A 44 -4.43 -3.46 4.69
CA ALA A 44 -3.19 -3.64 3.95
C ALA A 44 -2.95 -5.10 3.57
N PRO A 45 -2.43 -5.33 2.38
CA PRO A 45 -2.63 -4.54 1.17
C PRO A 45 -3.98 -4.84 0.53
N VAL A 46 -4.44 -3.97 -0.33
CA VAL A 46 -5.67 -4.18 -1.11
C VAL A 46 -5.45 -5.25 -2.19
N VAL A 47 -4.19 -5.56 -2.52
CA VAL A 47 -3.80 -6.58 -3.51
C VAL A 47 -3.34 -7.87 -2.82
N ALA A 48 -3.96 -8.94 -3.25
CA ALA A 48 -3.93 -10.30 -2.75
C ALA A 48 -2.55 -10.96 -2.56
N ASP A 49 -1.79 -10.62 -1.54
CA ASP A 49 -0.96 -11.60 -0.89
C ASP A 49 -1.76 -12.22 0.26
N ARG A 50 -2.07 -13.50 0.19
CA ARG A 50 -2.85 -14.22 1.22
C ARG A 50 -2.24 -14.11 2.62
N ARG A 51 -0.95 -13.76 2.74
CA ARG A 51 -0.22 -13.60 4.00
C ARG A 51 -0.31 -12.20 4.58
N VAL A 52 -0.51 -11.17 3.76
CA VAL A 52 -0.51 -9.75 4.18
C VAL A 52 -1.88 -9.07 3.99
N GLY A 53 -2.73 -9.56 3.10
CA GLY A 53 -3.93 -8.89 2.60
C GLY A 53 -5.17 -8.91 3.47
N ARG A 54 -5.10 -9.34 4.74
CA ARG A 54 -6.28 -9.48 5.60
C ARG A 54 -6.15 -8.93 7.01
N ILE A 55 -5.10 -8.18 7.31
CA ILE A 55 -4.99 -7.59 8.64
C ILE A 55 -5.79 -6.29 8.65
N VAL A 56 -7.03 -6.41 9.06
CA VAL A 56 -7.81 -5.27 9.49
C VAL A 56 -7.28 -4.88 10.87
N TRP A 57 -6.56 -3.78 10.96
CA TRP A 57 -6.32 -3.14 12.24
C TRP A 57 -7.52 -2.28 12.57
N ASN A 58 -8.09 -2.55 13.73
CA ASN A 58 -9.21 -1.82 14.27
C ASN A 58 -8.80 -1.20 15.60
N ILE A 59 -8.98 0.10 15.70
CA ILE A 59 -8.88 0.87 16.95
C ILE A 59 -10.19 1.64 17.09
N GLY A 60 -10.80 1.59 18.26
CA GLY A 60 -11.97 2.41 18.59
C GLY A 60 -13.31 1.97 18.00
N PHE A 61 -13.36 1.00 17.08
CA PHE A 61 -14.61 0.43 16.62
C PHE A 61 -15.01 -0.80 17.45
N PRO A 62 -16.31 -1.02 17.67
CA PRO A 62 -16.79 -2.20 18.39
C PRO A 62 -16.37 -3.52 17.72
N ARG A 63 -16.09 -4.55 18.54
CA ARG A 63 -15.63 -5.87 18.03
C ARG A 63 -16.61 -6.51 17.05
N HIS A 64 -17.92 -6.28 17.20
CA HIS A 64 -18.91 -6.83 16.27
C HIS A 64 -18.77 -6.25 14.86
N LEU A 65 -18.40 -4.97 14.71
CA LEU A 65 -18.11 -4.37 13.39
C LEU A 65 -16.86 -4.97 12.76
N GLU A 66 -15.82 -5.23 13.54
CA GLU A 66 -14.62 -5.90 13.05
C GLU A 66 -14.91 -7.32 12.56
N THR A 67 -15.69 -8.07 13.32
CA THR A 67 -16.11 -9.44 12.95
C THR A 67 -16.96 -9.43 11.68
N ALA A 68 -17.96 -8.55 11.62
CA ALA A 68 -18.81 -8.41 10.45
C ALA A 68 -18.00 -7.97 9.22
N TYR A 69 -17.03 -7.07 9.40
CA TYR A 69 -16.15 -6.62 8.31
C TYR A 69 -15.32 -7.79 7.77
N LYS A 70 -14.71 -8.61 8.64
CA LYS A 70 -13.91 -9.78 8.25
C LYS A 70 -14.74 -10.84 7.50
N GLN A 71 -16.01 -10.99 7.83
CA GLN A 71 -16.90 -11.95 7.18
C GLN A 71 -17.39 -11.49 5.80
N SER A 72 -17.90 -10.27 5.70
CA SER A 72 -18.51 -9.75 4.47
C SER A 72 -18.50 -8.22 4.32
N GLY A 73 -18.19 -7.47 5.36
CA GLY A 73 -18.26 -6.01 5.37
C GLY A 73 -17.34 -5.36 4.33
N TRP A 74 -16.21 -5.98 4.03
CA TRP A 74 -15.30 -5.54 2.96
C TRP A 74 -15.95 -5.52 1.57
N LYS A 75 -17.06 -6.26 1.35
CA LYS A 75 -17.80 -6.25 0.08
C LYS A 75 -18.74 -5.06 -0.02
N ILE A 76 -19.16 -4.51 1.11
CA ILE A 76 -20.10 -3.39 1.17
C ILE A 76 -19.44 -2.06 1.53
N ASP A 77 -18.20 -2.07 2.04
CA ASP A 77 -17.44 -0.85 2.28
C ASP A 77 -17.03 -0.20 0.94
N PRO A 78 -17.54 0.98 0.58
CA PRO A 78 -17.19 1.62 -0.67
C PRO A 78 -15.87 2.36 -0.61
N LEU A 79 -15.37 2.73 0.58
CA LEU A 79 -14.25 3.65 0.77
C LEU A 79 -12.93 3.13 0.21
N PRO A 80 -12.54 1.85 0.42
CA PRO A 80 -11.31 1.32 -0.17
C PRO A 80 -11.33 1.34 -1.69
N ASN A 81 -12.48 1.00 -2.32
CA ASN A 81 -12.62 1.02 -3.78
C ASN A 81 -12.55 2.45 -4.36
N ILE A 82 -13.12 3.43 -3.65
CA ILE A 82 -12.98 4.84 -4.03
C ILE A 82 -11.51 5.26 -3.91
N ALA A 83 -10.84 4.87 -2.82
CA ALA A 83 -9.45 5.20 -2.54
C ALA A 83 -8.47 4.65 -3.58
N LEU A 84 -8.70 3.44 -4.13
CA LEU A 84 -7.83 2.83 -5.16
C LEU A 84 -7.67 3.68 -6.43
N ASN A 85 -8.63 4.55 -6.72
CA ASN A 85 -8.61 5.42 -7.90
C ASN A 85 -8.23 6.88 -7.56
N ARG A 86 -7.67 7.13 -6.39
CA ARG A 86 -7.34 8.47 -5.90
C ARG A 86 -5.95 8.50 -5.28
N THR A 87 -5.37 9.69 -5.25
CA THR A 87 -4.09 9.95 -4.58
C THR A 87 -4.26 10.75 -3.29
N ASN A 88 -5.36 11.52 -3.21
CA ASN A 88 -5.64 12.38 -2.07
C ASN A 88 -6.68 11.76 -1.14
N ALA A 89 -6.54 12.06 0.14
CA ALA A 89 -7.55 11.78 1.14
C ALA A 89 -8.89 12.47 0.81
N PHE A 90 -9.98 11.92 1.30
CA PHE A 90 -11.32 12.46 1.15
C PHE A 90 -12.16 12.19 2.39
N ARG A 91 -13.17 13.03 2.63
CA ARG A 91 -14.10 12.84 3.74
C ARG A 91 -15.09 11.74 3.41
N PHE A 92 -15.55 10.99 4.42
CA PHE A 92 -16.57 9.95 4.21
C PHE A 92 -17.85 10.54 3.62
N SER A 93 -18.22 11.76 4.01
CA SER A 93 -19.35 12.52 3.49
C SER A 93 -19.25 12.86 1.98
N GLU A 94 -18.05 12.78 1.39
CA GLU A 94 -17.86 12.98 -0.05
C GLU A 94 -18.21 11.74 -0.89
N ALA A 95 -18.21 10.55 -0.29
CA ALA A 95 -18.43 9.29 -1.01
C ALA A 95 -19.67 9.27 -1.92
N PRO A 96 -20.85 9.82 -1.53
CA PRO A 96 -22.02 9.86 -2.41
C PRO A 96 -21.86 10.73 -3.65
N ARG A 97 -20.91 11.69 -3.64
CA ARG A 97 -20.59 12.55 -4.80
C ARG A 97 -19.58 11.87 -5.73
N LEU A 98 -18.80 10.91 -5.21
CA LEU A 98 -17.74 10.23 -5.94
C LEU A 98 -18.23 8.99 -6.67
N ILE A 99 -19.19 8.27 -6.10
CA ILE A 99 -19.81 7.08 -6.70
C ILE A 99 -21.29 6.98 -6.34
N GLN A 100 -22.05 6.24 -7.16
CA GLN A 100 -23.40 5.90 -6.81
C GLN A 100 -23.43 4.79 -5.76
N LEU A 101 -23.82 5.14 -4.53
CA LEU A 101 -23.88 4.22 -3.41
C LEU A 101 -25.16 3.38 -3.42
N THR A 102 -25.02 2.09 -3.16
CA THR A 102 -26.15 1.18 -2.87
C THR A 102 -26.72 1.45 -1.46
N ARG A 103 -27.92 0.94 -1.18
CA ARG A 103 -28.52 1.05 0.16
C ARG A 103 -27.65 0.43 1.26
N PRO A 104 -27.07 -0.80 1.11
CA PRO A 104 -26.16 -1.35 2.10
C PRO A 104 -24.92 -0.48 2.35
N GLN A 105 -24.34 0.10 1.30
CA GLN A 105 -23.18 0.98 1.43
C GLN A 105 -23.50 2.26 2.22
N ARG A 106 -24.63 2.89 1.95
CA ARG A 106 -25.08 4.06 2.74
C ARG A 106 -25.30 3.71 4.23
N MET A 107 -25.92 2.56 4.51
CA MET A 107 -26.09 2.09 5.89
C MET A 107 -24.74 1.83 6.56
N PHE A 108 -23.78 1.24 5.85
CA PHE A 108 -22.44 1.00 6.38
C PHE A 108 -21.74 2.32 6.74
N LEU A 109 -21.72 3.28 5.82
CA LEU A 109 -21.11 4.60 6.08
C LEU A 109 -21.76 5.33 7.25
N SER A 110 -23.08 5.23 7.42
CA SER A 110 -23.77 5.85 8.56
C SER A 110 -23.35 5.26 9.92
N GLN A 111 -22.93 4.00 9.94
CA GLN A 111 -22.39 3.34 11.15
C GLN A 111 -20.94 3.77 11.47
N LEU A 112 -20.16 4.09 10.44
CA LEU A 112 -18.81 4.61 10.63
C LEU A 112 -18.82 6.03 11.19
N GLY A 113 -19.85 6.82 10.88
CA GLY A 113 -19.89 8.25 11.17
C GLY A 113 -19.02 9.08 10.25
N GLU A 114 -18.71 10.31 10.64
CA GLU A 114 -17.83 11.19 9.86
C GLU A 114 -16.37 10.80 10.03
N GLY A 115 -15.59 10.97 8.97
CA GLY A 115 -14.20 10.57 8.96
C GLY A 115 -13.46 10.91 7.68
N VAL A 116 -12.21 10.49 7.63
CA VAL A 116 -11.28 10.69 6.51
C VAL A 116 -10.81 9.34 5.98
N ALA A 117 -10.95 9.15 4.69
CA ALA A 117 -10.46 8.01 3.92
C ALA A 117 -9.15 8.37 3.22
N VAL A 118 -8.12 7.58 3.43
CA VAL A 118 -6.78 7.83 2.89
C VAL A 118 -6.32 6.66 2.04
N PRO A 119 -6.10 6.86 0.72
CA PRO A 119 -5.33 5.94 -0.09
C PRO A 119 -3.86 5.98 0.35
N CYS A 120 -3.28 4.81 0.58
CA CYS A 120 -1.89 4.72 1.01
C CYS A 120 -1.07 3.90 0.01
N THR A 121 0.18 4.31 -0.21
CA THR A 121 1.14 3.61 -1.05
C THR A 121 2.39 3.28 -0.25
N GLY A 122 2.92 2.09 -0.46
CA GLY A 122 4.10 1.61 0.22
C GLY A 122 5.13 1.03 -0.75
N PRO A 123 6.24 0.49 -0.22
CA PRO A 123 7.27 -0.15 -1.02
C PRO A 123 6.68 -1.31 -1.85
N TYR A 124 7.31 -1.60 -2.99
CA TYR A 124 6.96 -2.71 -3.87
C TYR A 124 5.53 -2.63 -4.45
N ALA A 125 5.10 -1.44 -4.84
CA ALA A 125 3.77 -1.16 -5.40
C ALA A 125 2.61 -1.62 -4.47
N ARG A 126 2.85 -1.74 -3.17
CA ARG A 126 1.77 -2.03 -2.22
C ARG A 126 0.85 -0.85 -2.10
N SER A 127 -0.43 -1.13 -2.17
CA SER A 127 -1.47 -0.16 -1.90
C SER A 127 -2.25 -0.58 -0.66
N GLY A 128 -2.67 0.39 0.11
CA GLY A 128 -3.47 0.18 1.30
C GLY A 128 -4.47 1.30 1.50
N PHE A 129 -5.23 1.17 2.55
CA PHE A 129 -6.28 2.08 2.91
C PHE A 129 -6.29 2.30 4.42
N VAL A 130 -6.42 3.56 4.82
CA VAL A 130 -6.64 3.94 6.20
C VAL A 130 -7.93 4.76 6.29
N GLY A 131 -8.88 4.29 7.10
CA GLY A 131 -10.05 5.07 7.47
C GLY A 131 -9.92 5.55 8.90
N VAL A 132 -9.99 6.86 9.12
CA VAL A 132 -10.00 7.47 10.45
C VAL A 132 -11.38 8.08 10.67
N SER A 133 -11.99 7.84 11.82
CA SER A 133 -13.38 8.20 12.07
C SER A 133 -13.59 8.61 13.52
N LYS A 134 -14.79 9.10 13.82
CA LYS A 134 -15.21 9.60 15.14
C LYS A 134 -14.30 10.71 15.66
N PRO A 135 -14.36 11.92 15.05
CA PRO A 135 -13.65 13.06 15.60
C PRO A 135 -14.12 13.33 17.05
N LYS A 136 -13.17 13.58 17.95
CA LYS A 136 -13.47 13.82 19.39
C LYS A 136 -14.37 15.01 19.63
N LYS A 137 -14.23 16.02 18.77
CA LYS A 137 -15.11 17.19 18.76
C LYS A 137 -16.00 17.11 17.53
N PRO A 138 -17.34 17.15 17.67
CA PRO A 138 -18.24 17.32 16.54
C PRO A 138 -17.89 18.63 15.84
N ARG A 139 -17.27 18.54 14.69
CA ARG A 139 -16.89 19.68 13.86
C ARG A 139 -16.92 19.26 12.39
N GLU A 140 -17.14 20.22 11.53
CA GLU A 140 -16.82 20.02 10.12
C GLU A 140 -15.32 19.81 9.99
N LEU A 141 -14.91 18.72 9.32
CA LEU A 141 -13.51 18.43 9.11
C LEU A 141 -12.97 19.40 8.06
N ASP A 142 -12.13 20.33 8.48
CA ASP A 142 -11.45 21.26 7.57
C ASP A 142 -10.35 20.58 6.76
N ASP A 143 -9.87 21.25 5.72
CA ASP A 143 -8.85 20.70 4.83
C ASP A 143 -7.51 20.47 5.55
N ALA A 144 -7.19 21.27 6.54
CA ALA A 144 -5.98 21.11 7.34
C ALA A 144 -6.02 19.80 8.16
N SER A 145 -7.17 19.47 8.75
CA SER A 145 -7.38 18.19 9.43
C SER A 145 -7.28 17.02 8.48
N VAL A 146 -7.87 17.11 7.28
CA VAL A 146 -7.77 16.07 6.25
C VAL A 146 -6.32 15.86 5.83
N GLN A 147 -5.55 16.93 5.62
CA GLN A 147 -4.12 16.85 5.27
C GLN A 147 -3.27 16.24 6.38
N LYS A 148 -3.50 16.60 7.66
CA LYS A 148 -2.81 15.97 8.80
C LYS A 148 -3.06 14.46 8.83
N VAL A 149 -4.31 14.05 8.66
CA VAL A 149 -4.66 12.61 8.59
C VAL A 149 -3.96 11.94 7.42
N GLN A 150 -3.92 12.57 6.23
CA GLN A 150 -3.26 12.01 5.05
C GLN A 150 -1.77 11.77 5.27
N VAL A 151 -1.05 12.75 5.83
CA VAL A 151 0.39 12.63 6.11
C VAL A 151 0.64 11.51 7.13
N ALA A 152 -0.13 11.50 8.23
CA ALA A 152 0.02 10.48 9.26
C ALA A 152 -0.27 9.07 8.73
N ALA A 153 -1.35 8.89 7.99
CA ALA A 153 -1.74 7.61 7.43
C ALA A 153 -0.69 7.08 6.43
N GLN A 154 -0.16 7.95 5.56
CA GLN A 154 0.85 7.58 4.57
C GLN A 154 2.17 7.14 5.25
N LEU A 155 2.65 7.90 6.24
CA LEU A 155 3.85 7.55 7.00
C LEU A 155 3.67 6.23 7.77
N CYS A 156 2.55 6.07 8.46
CA CYS A 156 2.23 4.86 9.18
C CYS A 156 2.11 3.65 8.25
N PHE A 157 1.53 3.82 7.06
CA PHE A 157 1.44 2.73 6.10
C PHE A 157 2.81 2.28 5.60
N GLN A 158 3.70 3.22 5.29
CA GLN A 158 5.07 2.90 4.87
C GLN A 158 5.82 2.15 5.97
N ARG A 159 5.78 2.65 7.22
CA ARG A 159 6.45 1.98 8.34
C ARG A 159 5.88 0.60 8.63
N TYR A 160 4.57 0.44 8.56
CA TYR A 160 3.92 -0.86 8.66
C TYR A 160 4.45 -1.84 7.62
N CYS A 161 4.53 -1.42 6.36
CA CYS A 161 5.07 -2.26 5.28
C CYS A 161 6.52 -2.70 5.55
N GLU A 162 7.36 -1.84 6.11
CA GLU A 162 8.73 -2.17 6.51
C GLU A 162 8.76 -3.18 7.64
N LEU A 163 7.98 -2.96 8.70
CA LEU A 163 7.90 -3.87 9.85
C LEU A 163 7.42 -5.27 9.45
N VAL A 164 6.45 -5.36 8.55
CA VAL A 164 5.94 -6.65 8.07
C VAL A 164 6.92 -7.30 7.10
N ASN A 165 7.67 -6.52 6.30
CA ASN A 165 8.72 -7.06 5.44
C ASN A 165 9.90 -7.64 6.21
N SER A 166 10.26 -7.04 7.34
CA SER A 166 11.32 -7.58 8.20
C SER A 166 10.97 -8.95 8.79
N ILE A 167 9.67 -9.29 8.83
CA ILE A 167 9.14 -10.60 9.28
C ILE A 167 9.00 -11.57 8.08
N SER A 168 8.94 -11.06 6.85
CA SER A 168 8.73 -11.85 5.63
C SER A 168 9.99 -11.81 4.78
N GLU A 169 10.58 -12.97 4.56
CA GLU A 169 11.68 -13.34 3.62
C GLU A 169 12.49 -12.18 3.00
N ALA A 170 13.81 -12.25 3.12
CA ALA A 170 14.73 -11.33 2.47
C ALA A 170 14.34 -11.11 0.99
N MET A 171 14.38 -9.86 0.53
CA MET A 171 14.18 -9.52 -0.87
C MET A 171 15.06 -10.40 -1.74
N PRO A 172 14.50 -11.07 -2.76
CA PRO A 172 15.32 -11.89 -3.64
C PRO A 172 16.31 -11.01 -4.41
N GLU A 173 17.59 -11.22 -4.18
CA GLU A 173 18.65 -10.51 -4.89
C GLU A 173 18.81 -11.08 -6.30
N LEU A 174 18.25 -10.38 -7.28
CA LEU A 174 18.51 -10.66 -8.68
C LEU A 174 19.77 -9.90 -9.14
N SER A 175 20.66 -10.62 -9.83
CA SER A 175 21.78 -9.96 -10.51
C SER A 175 21.29 -9.03 -11.63
N GLN A 176 22.13 -8.09 -12.10
CA GLN A 176 21.76 -7.17 -13.18
C GLN A 176 21.28 -7.92 -14.43
N ARG A 177 21.90 -9.04 -14.79
CA ARG A 177 21.49 -9.87 -15.93
C ARG A 177 20.13 -10.56 -15.70
N GLU A 178 19.86 -11.01 -14.50
CA GLU A 178 18.55 -11.56 -14.15
C GLU A 178 17.46 -10.49 -14.17
N LEU A 179 17.79 -9.26 -13.73
CA LEU A 179 16.89 -8.11 -13.85
C LEU A 179 16.60 -7.75 -15.32
N ASP A 180 17.61 -7.78 -16.19
CA ASP A 180 17.41 -7.53 -17.61
C ASP A 180 16.49 -8.60 -18.23
N VAL A 181 16.69 -9.86 -17.91
CA VAL A 181 15.86 -10.98 -18.39
C VAL A 181 14.43 -10.88 -17.88
N ILE A 182 14.23 -10.64 -16.57
CA ILE A 182 12.87 -10.59 -16.00
C ILE A 182 12.07 -9.37 -16.51
N ARG A 183 12.72 -8.25 -16.82
CA ARG A 183 12.08 -7.12 -17.50
C ARG A 183 11.46 -7.52 -18.83
N TRP A 184 12.23 -8.20 -19.69
CA TRP A 184 11.72 -8.65 -20.99
C TRP A 184 10.68 -9.76 -20.85
N ILE A 185 10.77 -10.58 -19.80
CA ILE A 185 9.69 -11.50 -19.44
C ILE A 185 8.41 -10.74 -19.12
N GLY A 186 8.49 -9.68 -18.32
CA GLY A 186 7.36 -8.82 -17.98
C GLY A 186 6.71 -8.15 -19.21
N GLU A 187 7.50 -7.94 -20.28
CA GLU A 187 7.02 -7.44 -21.59
C GLU A 187 6.53 -8.55 -22.54
N GLY A 188 6.44 -9.78 -22.06
CA GLY A 188 5.93 -10.91 -22.84
C GLY A 188 6.88 -11.46 -23.91
N LYS A 189 8.18 -11.10 -23.90
CA LYS A 189 9.16 -11.57 -24.90
C LYS A 189 9.54 -13.04 -24.67
N SER A 190 9.64 -13.84 -25.71
CA SER A 190 10.14 -15.22 -25.64
C SER A 190 11.63 -15.27 -25.32
N ASN A 191 12.16 -16.40 -24.83
CA ASN A 191 13.57 -16.57 -24.53
C ASN A 191 14.47 -16.37 -25.77
N ALA A 192 14.01 -16.74 -26.97
CA ALA A 192 14.71 -16.49 -28.20
C ALA A 192 14.85 -14.97 -28.49
N VAL A 193 13.76 -14.23 -28.38
CA VAL A 193 13.75 -12.77 -28.56
C VAL A 193 14.59 -12.06 -27.49
N ILE A 194 14.54 -12.53 -26.23
CA ILE A 194 15.40 -11.98 -25.16
C ILE A 194 16.88 -12.20 -25.47
N ALA A 195 17.22 -13.38 -25.98
CA ALA A 195 18.60 -13.71 -26.39
C ALA A 195 19.13 -12.76 -27.47
N GLU A 196 18.31 -12.47 -28.48
CA GLU A 196 18.63 -11.50 -29.53
C GLU A 196 18.81 -10.07 -28.97
N ILE A 197 17.87 -9.62 -28.12
CA ILE A 197 17.91 -8.27 -27.52
C ILE A 197 19.15 -8.08 -26.65
N LEU A 198 19.53 -9.10 -25.88
CA LEU A 198 20.64 -9.02 -24.93
C LEU A 198 21.99 -9.43 -25.52
N GLY A 199 22.02 -9.88 -26.79
CA GLY A 199 23.24 -10.34 -27.45
C GLY A 199 23.86 -11.59 -26.81
N ILE A 200 23.02 -12.53 -26.32
CA ILE A 200 23.47 -13.76 -25.66
C ILE A 200 22.77 -15.00 -26.27
N THR A 201 23.20 -16.19 -25.88
CA THR A 201 22.58 -17.42 -26.38
C THR A 201 21.24 -17.69 -25.71
N LYS A 202 20.31 -18.38 -26.40
CA LYS A 202 19.04 -18.82 -25.82
C LYS A 202 19.27 -19.70 -24.57
N ASN A 203 20.29 -20.57 -24.59
CA ASN A 203 20.63 -21.42 -23.45
C ASN A 203 21.04 -20.59 -22.21
N SER A 204 21.72 -19.46 -22.44
CA SER A 204 22.03 -18.52 -21.35
C SER A 204 20.76 -17.91 -20.75
N VAL A 205 19.81 -17.49 -21.60
CA VAL A 205 18.51 -16.99 -21.13
C VAL A 205 17.75 -18.05 -20.34
N ASP A 206 17.69 -19.29 -20.85
CA ASP A 206 17.04 -20.41 -20.17
C ASP A 206 17.64 -20.66 -18.77
N SER A 207 18.97 -20.51 -18.66
CA SER A 207 19.69 -20.63 -17.38
C SER A 207 19.37 -19.46 -16.42
N TYR A 208 19.23 -18.24 -16.92
CA TYR A 208 18.79 -17.10 -16.13
C TYR A 208 17.35 -17.28 -15.65
N VAL A 209 16.45 -17.71 -16.51
CA VAL A 209 15.04 -17.99 -16.17
C VAL A 209 14.93 -18.99 -15.03
N LYS A 210 15.67 -20.11 -15.08
CA LYS A 210 15.70 -21.10 -14.00
C LYS A 210 16.14 -20.49 -12.65
N ARG A 211 17.20 -19.67 -12.67
CA ARG A 211 17.70 -18.97 -11.46
C ARG A 211 16.70 -17.95 -10.94
N ILE A 212 16.06 -17.19 -11.82
CA ILE A 212 15.01 -16.24 -11.46
C ILE A 212 13.86 -16.97 -10.77
N PHE A 213 13.39 -18.08 -11.33
CA PHE A 213 12.29 -18.87 -10.74
C PHE A 213 12.67 -19.38 -9.35
N ALA A 214 13.87 -19.89 -9.17
CA ALA A 214 14.36 -20.34 -7.87
C ALA A 214 14.44 -19.20 -6.85
N LYS A 215 15.00 -18.05 -7.25
CA LYS A 215 15.12 -16.87 -6.37
C LYS A 215 13.78 -16.24 -6.02
N LEU A 216 12.84 -16.23 -6.97
CA LEU A 216 11.49 -15.71 -6.75
C LEU A 216 10.55 -16.73 -6.08
N GLY A 217 10.94 -17.99 -5.93
CA GLY A 217 10.11 -19.04 -5.35
C GLY A 217 8.84 -19.30 -6.18
N VAL A 218 8.98 -19.33 -7.51
CA VAL A 218 7.88 -19.56 -8.47
C VAL A 218 8.23 -20.68 -9.44
N SER A 219 7.22 -21.26 -10.08
CA SER A 219 7.39 -22.41 -10.99
C SER A 219 7.14 -22.10 -12.46
N ASP A 220 6.58 -20.92 -12.77
CA ASP A 220 6.22 -20.55 -14.15
C ASP A 220 6.53 -19.09 -14.46
N ARG A 221 6.53 -18.80 -15.76
CA ARG A 221 6.91 -17.50 -16.33
C ARG A 221 5.96 -16.37 -15.92
N THR A 222 4.66 -16.66 -15.91
CA THR A 222 3.63 -15.68 -15.57
C THR A 222 3.72 -15.32 -14.08
N ALA A 223 3.85 -16.33 -13.22
CA ALA A 223 4.06 -16.14 -11.79
C ALA A 223 5.35 -15.34 -11.51
N ALA A 224 6.43 -15.57 -12.27
CA ALA A 224 7.67 -14.81 -12.15
C ALA A 224 7.47 -13.33 -12.49
N ALA A 225 6.79 -13.03 -13.59
CA ALA A 225 6.50 -11.64 -13.99
C ALA A 225 5.63 -10.92 -12.94
N VAL A 226 4.53 -11.55 -12.51
CA VAL A 226 3.62 -10.99 -11.50
C VAL A 226 4.35 -10.75 -10.18
N ARG A 227 5.17 -11.70 -9.72
CA ARG A 227 5.93 -11.55 -8.47
C ARG A 227 7.01 -10.47 -8.57
N ALA A 228 7.67 -10.36 -9.72
CA ALA A 228 8.67 -9.32 -9.96
C ALA A 228 8.05 -7.90 -9.94
N VAL A 229 6.86 -7.71 -10.51
CA VAL A 229 6.10 -6.45 -10.42
C VAL A 229 5.67 -6.20 -8.97
N ALA A 230 5.12 -7.20 -8.30
CA ALA A 230 4.67 -7.07 -6.91
C ALA A 230 5.80 -6.74 -5.94
N LEU A 231 7.03 -7.17 -6.23
CA LEU A 231 8.23 -6.85 -5.46
C LEU A 231 8.90 -5.52 -5.91
N GLY A 232 8.37 -4.84 -6.92
CA GLY A 232 8.96 -3.62 -7.46
C GLY A 232 10.31 -3.82 -8.19
N LEU A 233 10.65 -5.08 -8.54
CA LEU A 233 11.87 -5.40 -9.29
C LEU A 233 11.78 -4.93 -10.74
N ILE A 234 10.57 -4.88 -11.28
CA ILE A 234 10.25 -4.34 -12.60
C ILE A 234 8.97 -3.50 -12.53
N ALA A 235 8.86 -2.50 -13.42
CA ALA A 235 7.63 -1.73 -13.58
C ALA A 235 6.64 -2.47 -14.50
N ALA A 236 5.34 -2.35 -14.22
CA ALA A 236 4.32 -2.74 -15.17
C ALA A 236 4.16 -1.65 -16.24
N GLY A 237 4.26 -2.01 -17.50
CA GLY A 237 4.07 -1.09 -18.63
C GLY A 237 5.10 -1.28 -19.73
N LYS A 238 4.79 -0.79 -20.93
CA LYS A 238 5.72 -0.82 -22.06
C LYS A 238 6.87 0.16 -21.79
N HIS A 239 8.11 -0.34 -21.81
CA HIS A 239 9.25 0.54 -21.92
C HIS A 239 9.20 1.19 -23.32
N SER A 240 8.79 2.45 -23.39
CA SER A 240 8.99 3.23 -24.60
C SER A 240 10.49 3.34 -24.85
N LYS A 241 10.92 3.27 -26.12
CA LYS A 241 12.33 3.41 -26.52
C LYS A 241 12.99 4.71 -26.08
N GLU A 242 12.21 5.66 -25.56
CA GLU A 242 12.64 6.96 -25.05
C GLU A 242 13.31 6.93 -23.66
N ALA A 243 13.16 5.85 -22.87
CA ALA A 243 13.84 5.73 -21.58
C ALA A 243 15.36 5.49 -21.68
N ALA A 244 15.92 5.33 -22.87
CA ALA A 244 17.36 5.20 -23.12
C ALA A 244 18.14 6.54 -22.97
N HIS A 245 17.47 7.67 -22.89
CA HIS A 245 18.09 8.98 -22.68
C HIS A 245 17.99 9.38 -21.19
N ARG A 246 18.80 8.74 -20.34
CA ARG A 246 19.01 9.24 -18.97
C ARG A 246 19.73 10.59 -19.06
N PRO A 247 19.16 11.69 -18.55
CA PRO A 247 19.94 12.89 -18.35
C PRO A 247 21.07 12.56 -17.38
N ARG A 248 22.32 12.77 -17.82
CA ARG A 248 23.48 12.76 -16.92
C ARG A 248 23.30 13.94 -15.96
N TRP A 249 22.89 13.68 -14.72
CA TRP A 249 23.02 14.64 -13.66
C TRP A 249 24.53 14.84 -13.43
N LYS A 250 25.06 15.97 -13.90
CA LYS A 250 26.37 16.44 -13.47
C LYS A 250 26.21 16.91 -12.02
N MET A 251 26.94 16.27 -11.10
CA MET A 251 27.19 16.84 -9.78
C MET A 251 28.05 18.10 -9.91
#